data_af192d75d16b2327a9331141515eb41a
#
_entry.id   af192d75d16b2327a9331141515eb41a
#
_cell.length_a   1.000
_cell.length_b   1.000
_cell.length_c   1.000
_cell.angle_alpha   90.00
_cell.angle_beta   90.00
_cell.angle_gamma   90.00
#
_symmetry.space_group_name_H-M   'P 1'
#
loop_
_entity.id
_entity.type
_entity.pdbx_description
1 polymer ?
#
loop_
_entity_poly.entity_id
_entity_poly.type
_entity_poly.pdbx_seq_one_letter_code
_entity_poly.pdbx_strand_id
1 'polypeptide(L)'
;MRNIGPARRSRFGSWLAALLVITAAMMGLSACGQQDAGPKVLAGKGTPYGDLLVPKLAATVTDGAVGIPVDQPITLTAQGGVLGQVSMIDDEGEAVPGELSPDGLSWSATEPLNYNKRYTITARSFGLGGIATESISFKSHSPANLTMPYLSPSDGQVVGVGQPIAVRFDENIPDRAAAQKAITVTTDPPVQGAFYWLSNREVRWRPQEFWEPGTTVTVKVDTFGVDLGEGLYGQENLSSSFTIGDRLIATADDDTKMLTIRRNGEIVKTMPTSMGKDSTPTNNGIFTIGDRYQHLIMDSSTYGVPSNSPNGYRLEVDWATQMSYSGIYVHSAPWSVGAQGSENTSHGCLNVSPENAQWFYNNTKRGDVVEVRGTAGSVLSGVEGLGDWNIPWEQWKAGNANA
;
A
#
# COMPACT_ATOMS: atom_id res chain seq x y z
N MET A 1 -44.22 34.03 -15.26
CA MET A 1 -44.54 33.45 -16.57
C MET A 1 -43.57 32.32 -16.77
N ARG A 2 -43.99 31.11 -16.49
CA ARG A 2 -44.26 29.93 -17.35
C ARG A 2 -43.16 29.68 -18.38
N ASN A 3 -42.34 28.63 -18.20
CA ASN A 3 -42.60 27.40 -18.96
C ASN A 3 -41.82 26.20 -18.41
N ILE A 4 -42.55 25.13 -18.21
CA ILE A 4 -42.13 23.78 -17.81
C ILE A 4 -42.06 22.98 -19.11
N GLY A 5 -41.04 22.17 -19.33
CA GLY A 5 -40.92 21.24 -20.42
C GLY A 5 -40.27 19.93 -19.97
N PRO A 6 -40.54 18.74 -20.56
CA PRO A 6 -40.89 17.56 -19.78
C PRO A 6 -39.81 16.50 -19.65
N ALA A 7 -40.01 15.65 -18.62
CA ALA A 7 -39.25 14.43 -18.29
C ALA A 7 -39.30 13.36 -19.37
N ARG A 8 -38.17 12.76 -19.72
CA ARG A 8 -38.07 11.51 -20.49
C ARG A 8 -38.04 10.30 -19.56
N ARG A 9 -39.09 9.51 -19.63
CA ARG A 9 -39.18 8.16 -19.03
C ARG A 9 -38.36 7.18 -19.86
N SER A 10 -37.49 6.40 -19.23
CA SER A 10 -36.89 5.20 -19.81
C SER A 10 -37.77 3.99 -19.52
N ARG A 11 -37.98 3.20 -20.55
CA ARG A 11 -38.84 2.01 -20.57
C ARG A 11 -38.14 0.83 -19.90
N PHE A 12 -38.79 0.24 -18.92
CA PHE A 12 -38.53 -1.11 -18.44
C PHE A 12 -39.10 -2.12 -19.44
N GLY A 13 -38.25 -3.00 -19.96
CA GLY A 13 -38.66 -4.16 -20.73
C GLY A 13 -38.86 -5.35 -19.81
N SER A 14 -40.12 -5.76 -19.71
CA SER A 14 -40.55 -6.98 -19.00
C SER A 14 -40.23 -8.19 -19.86
N TRP A 15 -39.54 -9.19 -19.32
CA TRP A 15 -39.48 -10.55 -19.86
C TRP A 15 -40.33 -11.45 -18.96
N LEU A 16 -41.46 -11.93 -19.53
CA LEU A 16 -42.34 -12.96 -18.98
C LEU A 16 -41.63 -14.33 -19.09
N ALA A 17 -41.42 -14.99 -17.96
CA ALA A 17 -41.11 -16.41 -17.91
C ALA A 17 -42.43 -17.20 -17.72
N ALA A 18 -42.68 -18.10 -18.63
CA ALA A 18 -43.88 -18.95 -18.66
C ALA A 18 -43.80 -20.01 -17.54
N LEU A 19 -44.80 -20.04 -16.67
CA LEU A 19 -45.07 -21.13 -15.74
C LEU A 19 -45.83 -22.23 -16.47
N LEU A 20 -45.24 -23.42 -16.53
CA LEU A 20 -45.93 -24.65 -16.92
C LEU A 20 -46.43 -25.34 -15.65
N VAL A 21 -47.75 -25.27 -15.42
CA VAL A 21 -48.44 -26.02 -14.36
C VAL A 21 -48.80 -27.38 -14.92
N ILE A 22 -48.23 -28.45 -14.35
CA ILE A 22 -48.72 -29.82 -14.57
C ILE A 22 -49.46 -30.22 -13.30
N THR A 23 -50.77 -30.25 -13.38
CA THR A 23 -51.67 -30.88 -12.41
C THR A 23 -51.72 -32.40 -12.66
N ALA A 24 -51.24 -33.19 -11.69
CA ALA A 24 -51.47 -34.63 -11.64
C ALA A 24 -52.35 -34.94 -10.42
N ALA A 25 -53.37 -35.70 -10.69
CA ALA A 25 -54.49 -36.03 -9.83
C ALA A 25 -54.06 -36.87 -8.60
N MET A 26 -54.68 -36.56 -7.46
CA MET A 26 -54.66 -37.41 -6.26
C MET A 26 -55.56 -38.65 -6.50
N MET A 27 -54.94 -39.82 -6.34
CA MET A 27 -55.67 -41.01 -5.86
C MET A 27 -54.98 -41.56 -4.66
N GLY A 28 -55.64 -41.51 -3.53
CA GLY A 28 -55.18 -42.04 -2.27
C GLY A 28 -55.21 -43.56 -2.30
N LEU A 29 -54.16 -44.12 -1.73
CA LEU A 29 -54.15 -45.50 -1.15
C LEU A 29 -53.28 -45.45 0.09
N SER A 30 -53.91 -45.61 1.24
CA SER A 30 -53.27 -45.85 2.52
C SER A 30 -52.55 -47.19 2.50
N ALA A 31 -51.25 -47.22 2.70
CA ALA A 31 -50.52 -48.40 3.07
C ALA A 31 -49.40 -48.02 4.04
N CYS A 32 -49.39 -48.74 5.15
CA CYS A 32 -48.46 -48.64 6.25
C CYS A 32 -46.98 -48.74 5.85
N GLY A 33 -46.21 -47.94 6.48
CA GLY A 33 -44.85 -48.24 6.93
C GLY A 33 -43.86 -48.85 5.94
N GLN A 34 -43.10 -47.94 5.23
CA GLN A 34 -41.75 -48.31 4.79
C GLN A 34 -40.89 -47.07 4.81
N GLN A 35 -39.88 -47.11 5.69
CA GLN A 35 -38.81 -46.15 5.67
C GLN A 35 -38.19 -46.08 4.28
N ASP A 36 -38.11 -44.89 3.70
CA ASP A 36 -37.36 -44.62 2.49
C ASP A 36 -35.90 -45.03 2.66
N ALA A 37 -35.64 -46.24 2.19
CA ALA A 37 -34.27 -46.63 1.87
C ALA A 37 -33.88 -45.92 0.57
N GLY A 38 -33.27 -44.76 0.63
CA GLY A 38 -32.48 -44.25 -0.47
C GLY A 38 -31.54 -45.35 -0.99
N PRO A 39 -31.01 -45.28 -2.20
CA PRO A 39 -30.20 -46.33 -2.78
C PRO A 39 -29.12 -46.74 -1.80
N LYS A 40 -29.27 -47.92 -1.24
CA LYS A 40 -28.21 -48.54 -0.43
C LYS A 40 -27.11 -48.86 -1.41
N VAL A 41 -26.10 -47.93 -1.49
CA VAL A 41 -24.83 -48.29 -2.02
C VAL A 41 -24.37 -49.47 -1.18
N LEU A 42 -24.24 -50.62 -1.78
CA LEU A 42 -23.69 -51.79 -1.15
C LEU A 42 -22.26 -51.47 -0.76
N ALA A 43 -22.08 -50.87 0.42
CA ALA A 43 -20.80 -50.65 0.99
C ALA A 43 -20.14 -52.00 1.21
N GLY A 44 -19.02 -52.23 0.58
CA GLY A 44 -18.28 -53.48 0.58
C GLY A 44 -17.64 -53.85 1.87
N LYS A 45 -18.37 -53.84 2.99
CA LYS A 45 -17.96 -54.58 4.18
C LYS A 45 -18.19 -56.08 3.89
N GLY A 46 -17.12 -56.74 3.42
CA GLY A 46 -17.15 -58.21 3.18
C GLY A 46 -16.70 -58.63 1.79
N THR A 47 -16.38 -57.74 0.86
CA THR A 47 -15.74 -58.14 -0.40
C THR A 47 -14.20 -58.18 -0.23
N PRO A 48 -13.51 -59.23 -0.69
CA PRO A 48 -12.05 -59.22 -0.75
C PRO A 48 -11.58 -57.96 -1.51
N TYR A 49 -10.71 -57.17 -0.89
CA TYR A 49 -10.19 -55.91 -1.44
C TYR A 49 -11.16 -54.69 -1.43
N GLY A 50 -12.35 -54.78 -0.82
CA GLY A 50 -13.30 -53.66 -0.72
C GLY A 50 -12.67 -52.40 -0.12
N ASP A 51 -11.86 -52.54 0.89
CA ASP A 51 -11.18 -51.42 1.56
C ASP A 51 -10.12 -50.72 0.66
N LEU A 52 -9.61 -51.41 -0.37
CA LEU A 52 -8.67 -50.81 -1.34
C LEU A 52 -9.37 -49.92 -2.35
N LEU A 53 -10.70 -50.02 -2.46
CA LEU A 53 -11.50 -49.23 -3.39
C LEU A 53 -12.20 -48.02 -2.72
N VAL A 54 -12.04 -47.88 -1.38
CA VAL A 54 -12.51 -46.71 -0.66
C VAL A 54 -11.60 -45.54 -1.03
N PRO A 55 -12.15 -44.37 -1.41
CA PRO A 55 -11.34 -43.19 -1.73
C PRO A 55 -10.49 -42.78 -0.53
N LYS A 56 -9.25 -42.38 -0.79
CA LYS A 56 -8.35 -41.75 0.16
C LYS A 56 -8.22 -40.30 -0.10
N LEU A 57 -8.19 -39.47 0.96
CA LEU A 57 -7.93 -38.04 0.85
C LEU A 57 -6.46 -37.76 1.19
N ALA A 58 -5.85 -36.90 0.40
CA ALA A 58 -4.56 -36.32 0.67
C ALA A 58 -4.72 -34.80 0.75
N ALA A 59 -4.16 -34.19 1.79
CA ALA A 59 -4.18 -32.75 1.98
C ALA A 59 -2.75 -32.20 2.05
N THR A 60 -2.60 -30.92 1.74
CA THR A 60 -1.33 -30.20 1.92
C THR A 60 -1.00 -29.94 3.39
N VAL A 61 -1.94 -30.23 4.29
CA VAL A 61 -1.80 -30.15 5.75
C VAL A 61 -2.16 -31.48 6.39
N THR A 62 -1.55 -31.82 7.54
CA THR A 62 -1.87 -33.01 8.29
C THR A 62 -2.76 -32.68 9.50
N ASP A 63 -3.55 -33.65 9.94
CA ASP A 63 -4.38 -33.48 11.14
C ASP A 63 -3.51 -33.20 12.37
N GLY A 64 -3.92 -32.21 13.16
CA GLY A 64 -3.20 -31.74 14.34
C GLY A 64 -1.99 -30.86 14.06
N ALA A 65 -1.68 -30.52 12.78
CA ALA A 65 -0.57 -29.65 12.44
C ALA A 65 -0.71 -28.25 13.05
N VAL A 66 0.42 -27.66 13.43
CA VAL A 66 0.48 -26.30 13.98
C VAL A 66 1.54 -25.48 13.26
N GLY A 67 1.36 -24.15 13.24
CA GLY A 67 2.32 -23.26 12.60
C GLY A 67 2.25 -23.27 11.06
N ILE A 68 1.11 -23.64 10.50
CA ILE A 68 0.93 -23.63 9.03
C ILE A 68 1.06 -22.19 8.52
N PRO A 69 1.97 -21.92 7.57
CA PRO A 69 2.10 -20.58 6.97
C PRO A 69 0.77 -20.10 6.40
N VAL A 70 0.47 -18.81 6.62
CA VAL A 70 -0.84 -18.25 6.22
C VAL A 70 -0.99 -18.10 4.70
N ASP A 71 0.11 -18.01 3.98
CA ASP A 71 0.21 -17.93 2.51
C ASP A 71 0.32 -19.33 1.85
N GLN A 72 0.40 -20.41 2.65
CA GLN A 72 0.47 -21.77 2.12
C GLN A 72 -0.87 -22.16 1.47
N PRO A 73 -0.87 -22.59 0.19
CA PRO A 73 -2.07 -23.11 -0.45
C PRO A 73 -2.61 -24.35 0.26
N ILE A 74 -3.88 -24.30 0.65
CA ILE A 74 -4.58 -25.45 1.25
C ILE A 74 -5.33 -26.17 0.16
N THR A 75 -4.90 -27.41 -0.12
CA THR A 75 -5.48 -28.26 -1.18
C THR A 75 -5.81 -29.64 -0.65
N LEU A 76 -6.95 -30.16 -1.08
CA LEU A 76 -7.40 -31.54 -0.87
C LEU A 76 -7.42 -32.27 -2.22
N THR A 77 -7.01 -33.54 -2.23
CA THR A 77 -7.04 -34.40 -3.42
C THR A 77 -7.66 -35.74 -3.10
N ALA A 78 -8.58 -36.23 -3.91
CA ALA A 78 -9.16 -37.57 -3.80
C ALA A 78 -8.36 -38.57 -4.65
N GLN A 79 -7.99 -39.69 -4.05
CA GLN A 79 -7.35 -40.83 -4.73
C GLN A 79 -8.35 -42.01 -4.76
N GLY A 80 -8.60 -42.56 -5.92
CA GLY A 80 -9.55 -43.68 -6.10
C GLY A 80 -11.02 -43.28 -6.07
N GLY A 81 -11.32 -41.99 -6.28
CA GLY A 81 -12.68 -41.45 -6.30
C GLY A 81 -12.69 -39.97 -6.63
N VAL A 82 -13.84 -39.32 -6.40
CA VAL A 82 -14.04 -37.87 -6.58
C VAL A 82 -14.45 -37.21 -5.28
N LEU A 83 -14.11 -35.96 -5.12
CA LEU A 83 -14.60 -35.11 -4.03
C LEU A 83 -16.08 -34.75 -4.27
N GLY A 84 -16.86 -34.81 -3.24
CA GLY A 84 -18.22 -34.26 -3.22
C GLY A 84 -18.22 -32.91 -2.51
N GLN A 85 -18.84 -32.89 -1.32
CA GLN A 85 -18.85 -31.68 -0.51
C GLN A 85 -17.55 -31.53 0.25
N VAL A 86 -16.91 -30.36 0.14
CA VAL A 86 -15.80 -29.91 0.97
C VAL A 86 -16.22 -28.63 1.68
N SER A 87 -15.92 -28.54 2.96
CA SER A 87 -16.16 -27.39 3.81
C SER A 87 -14.92 -27.13 4.65
N MET A 88 -14.45 -25.91 4.68
CA MET A 88 -13.39 -25.45 5.57
C MET A 88 -13.92 -24.29 6.40
N ILE A 89 -13.79 -24.37 7.71
CA ILE A 89 -14.24 -23.35 8.66
C ILE A 89 -13.11 -23.05 9.65
N ASP A 90 -13.10 -21.82 10.16
CA ASP A 90 -12.22 -21.45 11.26
C ASP A 90 -12.86 -21.77 12.64
N ASP A 91 -12.17 -21.44 13.73
CA ASP A 91 -12.62 -21.67 15.12
C ASP A 91 -13.72 -20.69 15.57
N GLU A 92 -14.07 -19.69 14.78
CA GLU A 92 -15.22 -18.80 14.97
C GLU A 92 -16.44 -19.26 14.15
N GLY A 93 -16.26 -20.28 13.30
CA GLY A 93 -17.30 -20.83 12.43
C GLY A 93 -17.40 -20.10 11.07
N GLU A 94 -16.47 -19.19 10.78
CA GLU A 94 -16.42 -18.52 9.49
C GLU A 94 -15.92 -19.47 8.41
N ALA A 95 -16.61 -19.49 7.28
CA ALA A 95 -16.27 -20.36 6.17
C ALA A 95 -15.12 -19.79 5.36
N VAL A 96 -14.11 -20.62 5.07
CA VAL A 96 -13.06 -20.29 4.10
C VAL A 96 -13.52 -20.73 2.72
N PRO A 97 -13.63 -19.80 1.74
CA PRO A 97 -14.06 -20.14 0.40
C PRO A 97 -13.03 -21.03 -0.31
N GLY A 98 -13.52 -21.88 -1.20
CA GLY A 98 -12.68 -22.75 -2.01
C GLY A 98 -13.44 -23.35 -3.18
N GLU A 99 -12.69 -23.85 -4.14
CA GLU A 99 -13.21 -24.33 -5.42
C GLU A 99 -12.84 -25.79 -5.68
N LEU A 100 -13.80 -26.55 -6.18
CA LEU A 100 -13.56 -27.89 -6.73
C LEU A 100 -13.02 -27.77 -8.16
N SER A 101 -12.02 -28.60 -8.48
CA SER A 101 -11.58 -28.76 -9.86
C SER A 101 -12.70 -29.31 -10.75
N PRO A 102 -12.70 -29.03 -12.06
CA PRO A 102 -13.74 -29.49 -12.96
C PRO A 102 -13.89 -31.02 -13.05
N ASP A 103 -12.82 -31.76 -12.76
CA ASP A 103 -12.81 -33.23 -12.73
C ASP A 103 -13.23 -33.80 -11.35
N GLY A 104 -13.45 -32.93 -10.38
CA GLY A 104 -13.80 -33.32 -9.01
C GLY A 104 -12.70 -34.02 -8.24
N LEU A 105 -11.45 -34.01 -8.73
CA LEU A 105 -10.35 -34.72 -8.07
C LEU A 105 -9.65 -33.89 -7.00
N SER A 106 -9.77 -32.57 -7.04
CA SER A 106 -9.15 -31.67 -6.06
C SER A 106 -10.06 -30.53 -5.64
N TRP A 107 -9.81 -30.00 -4.47
CA TRP A 107 -10.38 -28.76 -3.94
C TRP A 107 -9.25 -27.90 -3.41
N SER A 108 -9.33 -26.59 -3.63
CA SER A 108 -8.36 -25.63 -3.11
C SER A 108 -9.05 -24.44 -2.47
N ALA A 109 -8.54 -24.00 -1.31
CA ALA A 109 -8.93 -22.72 -0.73
C ALA A 109 -8.55 -21.58 -1.70
N THR A 110 -9.43 -20.61 -1.87
CA THR A 110 -9.23 -19.45 -2.77
C THR A 110 -8.70 -18.22 -2.05
N GLU A 111 -8.69 -18.26 -0.71
CA GLU A 111 -8.17 -17.18 0.14
C GLU A 111 -7.06 -17.72 1.05
N PRO A 112 -6.10 -16.86 1.44
CA PRO A 112 -5.08 -17.22 2.41
C PRO A 112 -5.70 -17.44 3.81
N LEU A 113 -4.94 -18.07 4.69
CA LEU A 113 -5.32 -18.27 6.09
C LEU A 113 -5.14 -16.96 6.87
N ASN A 114 -5.93 -16.78 7.94
CA ASN A 114 -5.65 -15.75 8.94
C ASN A 114 -4.62 -16.26 9.97
N TYR A 115 -3.88 -15.36 10.59
CA TYR A 115 -2.96 -15.69 11.67
C TYR A 115 -3.69 -16.20 12.91
N ASN A 116 -3.03 -17.11 13.64
CA ASN A 116 -3.45 -17.60 14.95
C ASN A 116 -4.85 -18.23 14.98
N LYS A 117 -5.31 -18.80 13.87
CA LYS A 117 -6.61 -19.47 13.76
C LYS A 117 -6.47 -20.97 13.70
N ARG A 118 -7.45 -21.68 14.26
CA ARG A 118 -7.64 -23.10 14.03
C ARG A 118 -8.64 -23.29 12.91
N TYR A 119 -8.30 -24.19 12.00
CA TYR A 119 -9.17 -24.53 10.87
C TYR A 119 -9.56 -25.99 10.93
N THR A 120 -10.76 -26.30 10.45
CA THR A 120 -11.25 -27.66 10.26
C THR A 120 -11.77 -27.83 8.85
N ILE A 121 -11.18 -28.75 8.10
CA ILE A 121 -11.65 -29.18 6.78
C ILE A 121 -12.46 -30.44 6.95
N THR A 122 -13.69 -30.47 6.46
CA THR A 122 -14.52 -31.66 6.37
C THR A 122 -14.81 -31.95 4.90
N ALA A 123 -14.47 -33.15 4.45
CA ALA A 123 -14.63 -33.54 3.07
C ALA A 123 -15.32 -34.90 2.95
N ARG A 124 -16.16 -35.03 1.94
CA ARG A 124 -16.77 -36.30 1.52
C ARG A 124 -16.25 -36.66 0.14
N SER A 125 -15.84 -37.89 -0.03
CA SER A 125 -15.41 -38.43 -1.32
C SER A 125 -16.20 -39.70 -1.67
N PHE A 126 -16.37 -39.94 -2.95
CA PHE A 126 -17.16 -40.99 -3.55
C PHE A 126 -16.27 -41.84 -4.45
N GLY A 127 -16.25 -43.15 -4.25
CA GLY A 127 -15.51 -44.07 -5.10
C GLY A 127 -16.19 -45.45 -5.20
N LEU A 128 -15.57 -46.38 -5.93
CA LEU A 128 -16.12 -47.70 -6.14
C LEU A 128 -16.31 -48.52 -4.85
N GLY A 129 -15.49 -48.23 -3.83
CA GLY A 129 -15.57 -48.86 -2.50
C GLY A 129 -16.57 -48.18 -1.54
N GLY A 130 -17.26 -47.11 -1.98
CA GLY A 130 -18.25 -46.39 -1.19
C GLY A 130 -17.91 -44.93 -0.93
N ILE A 131 -18.36 -44.42 0.20
CA ILE A 131 -18.17 -43.02 0.63
C ILE A 131 -17.16 -42.97 1.77
N ALA A 132 -16.17 -42.10 1.64
CA ALA A 132 -15.32 -41.72 2.76
C ALA A 132 -15.68 -40.30 3.24
N THR A 133 -15.61 -40.07 4.53
CA THR A 133 -15.72 -38.76 5.15
C THR A 133 -14.53 -38.60 6.07
N GLU A 134 -13.78 -37.51 5.85
CA GLU A 134 -12.60 -37.19 6.65
C GLU A 134 -12.71 -35.77 7.19
N SER A 135 -12.12 -35.57 8.36
CA SER A 135 -11.98 -34.25 9.00
C SER A 135 -10.53 -34.05 9.38
N ILE A 136 -9.97 -32.92 8.99
CA ILE A 136 -8.59 -32.53 9.27
C ILE A 136 -8.64 -31.17 9.98
N SER A 137 -8.04 -31.12 11.18
CA SER A 137 -7.91 -29.88 11.95
C SER A 137 -6.46 -29.48 12.04
N PHE A 138 -6.17 -28.19 11.85
CA PHE A 138 -4.81 -27.66 11.96
C PHE A 138 -4.84 -26.23 12.48
N LYS A 139 -3.69 -25.69 12.88
CA LYS A 139 -3.55 -24.31 13.34
C LYS A 139 -2.57 -23.57 12.44
N SER A 140 -2.99 -22.37 12.00
CA SER A 140 -2.12 -21.45 11.25
C SER A 140 -1.01 -20.88 12.13
N HIS A 141 -0.03 -20.26 11.49
CA HIS A 141 1.07 -19.59 12.16
C HIS A 141 0.58 -18.52 13.15
N SER A 142 1.28 -18.40 14.29
CA SER A 142 1.00 -17.43 15.34
C SER A 142 2.24 -16.55 15.51
N PRO A 143 2.29 -15.36 14.86
CA PRO A 143 3.40 -14.44 14.99
C PRO A 143 3.57 -13.95 16.43
N ALA A 144 4.80 -13.58 16.81
CA ALA A 144 5.06 -12.88 18.08
C ALA A 144 4.55 -11.42 17.99
N ASN A 145 4.69 -10.78 16.84
CA ASN A 145 4.18 -9.45 16.55
C ASN A 145 3.84 -9.30 15.06
N LEU A 146 3.03 -8.31 14.73
CA LEU A 146 2.66 -7.95 13.37
C LEU A 146 3.09 -6.52 13.08
N THR A 147 3.40 -6.24 11.81
CA THR A 147 3.67 -4.89 11.32
C THR A 147 2.79 -4.55 10.11
N MET A 148 2.31 -3.30 10.12
CA MET A 148 1.51 -2.73 9.05
C MET A 148 2.39 -1.90 8.13
N PRO A 149 2.43 -2.17 6.82
CA PRO A 149 3.07 -1.28 5.86
C PRO A 149 2.19 -0.08 5.51
N TYR A 150 2.82 1.07 5.24
CA TYR A 150 2.21 2.29 4.70
C TYR A 150 2.97 2.71 3.46
N LEU A 151 2.24 3.02 2.40
CA LEU A 151 2.81 3.31 1.09
C LEU A 151 2.58 4.76 0.69
N SER A 152 3.62 5.42 0.20
CA SER A 152 3.57 6.75 -0.40
C SER A 152 4.40 6.77 -1.67
N PRO A 153 3.90 7.34 -2.79
CA PRO A 153 2.59 7.98 -3.00
C PRO A 153 1.40 7.03 -2.87
N SER A 154 0.23 7.59 -2.54
CA SER A 154 -1.03 6.85 -2.50
C SER A 154 -1.55 6.57 -3.91
N ASP A 155 -2.44 5.60 -4.03
CA ASP A 155 -3.03 5.20 -5.30
C ASP A 155 -3.72 6.34 -6.04
N GLY A 156 -3.54 6.40 -7.36
CA GLY A 156 -4.12 7.41 -8.25
C GLY A 156 -3.48 8.81 -8.17
N GLN A 157 -2.46 9.03 -7.35
CA GLN A 157 -1.83 10.35 -7.23
C GLN A 157 -1.03 10.73 -8.48
N VAL A 158 -0.98 12.03 -8.76
CA VAL A 158 -0.02 12.65 -9.69
C VAL A 158 1.01 13.42 -8.86
N VAL A 159 2.29 13.03 -8.99
CA VAL A 159 3.38 13.58 -8.18
C VAL A 159 4.47 14.22 -9.04
N GLY A 160 5.37 14.98 -8.41
CA GLY A 160 6.48 15.62 -9.10
C GLY A 160 7.62 14.67 -9.43
N VAL A 161 8.54 15.14 -10.28
CA VAL A 161 9.66 14.34 -10.80
C VAL A 161 10.70 13.93 -9.75
N GLY A 162 10.72 14.57 -8.60
CA GLY A 162 11.61 14.24 -7.48
C GLY A 162 11.00 13.27 -6.45
N GLN A 163 9.79 12.75 -6.65
CA GLN A 163 9.10 11.92 -5.68
C GLN A 163 9.76 10.56 -5.50
N PRO A 164 10.32 10.21 -4.34
CA PRO A 164 10.72 8.85 -4.03
C PRO A 164 9.49 8.00 -3.62
N ILE A 165 9.57 6.69 -3.85
CA ILE A 165 8.64 5.74 -3.25
C ILE A 165 9.05 5.55 -1.80
N ALA A 166 8.10 5.58 -0.87
CA ALA A 166 8.31 5.31 0.54
C ALA A 166 7.44 4.15 1.00
N VAL A 167 8.05 3.16 1.62
CA VAL A 167 7.36 2.12 2.38
C VAL A 167 7.77 2.28 3.84
N ARG A 168 6.80 2.62 4.69
CA ARG A 168 6.99 2.82 6.11
C ARG A 168 6.24 1.74 6.88
N PHE A 169 6.87 1.19 7.89
CA PHE A 169 6.30 0.22 8.82
C PHE A 169 6.03 0.89 10.17
N ASP A 170 5.04 0.42 10.90
CA ASP A 170 4.77 0.90 12.28
C ASP A 170 5.70 0.26 13.31
N GLU A 171 6.39 -0.84 12.95
CA GLU A 171 7.39 -1.50 13.78
C GLU A 171 8.81 -1.38 13.19
N ASN A 172 9.83 -1.57 14.04
CA ASN A 172 11.20 -1.73 13.57
C ASN A 172 11.34 -3.06 12.83
N ILE A 173 11.97 -3.06 11.67
CA ILE A 173 12.16 -4.26 10.84
C ILE A 173 13.53 -4.89 11.16
N PRO A 174 13.57 -6.07 11.80
CA PRO A 174 14.82 -6.76 12.10
C PRO A 174 15.50 -7.29 10.83
N ASP A 175 14.75 -7.93 9.93
CA ASP A 175 15.25 -8.38 8.64
C ASP A 175 14.80 -7.45 7.51
N ARG A 176 15.56 -6.37 7.30
CA ARG A 176 15.31 -5.39 6.25
C ARG A 176 15.47 -5.98 4.86
N ALA A 177 16.31 -6.98 4.69
CA ALA A 177 16.51 -7.64 3.40
C ALA A 177 15.28 -8.45 3.00
N ALA A 178 14.66 -9.17 3.94
CA ALA A 178 13.39 -9.87 3.72
C ALA A 178 12.26 -8.89 3.37
N ALA A 179 12.13 -7.79 4.14
CA ALA A 179 11.14 -6.75 3.84
C ALA A 179 11.34 -6.12 2.46
N GLN A 180 12.58 -5.77 2.11
CA GLN A 180 12.90 -5.19 0.81
C GLN A 180 12.61 -6.15 -0.35
N LYS A 181 12.84 -7.45 -0.16
CA LYS A 181 12.54 -8.48 -1.17
C LYS A 181 11.03 -8.63 -1.43
N ALA A 182 10.20 -8.32 -0.44
CA ALA A 182 8.74 -8.32 -0.56
C ALA A 182 8.18 -7.08 -1.27
N ILE A 183 9.03 -6.12 -1.64
CA ILE A 183 8.62 -4.90 -2.34
C ILE A 183 8.98 -4.99 -3.81
N THR A 184 7.98 -4.86 -4.68
CA THR A 184 8.16 -4.84 -6.14
C THR A 184 7.79 -3.47 -6.68
N VAL A 185 8.68 -2.88 -7.47
CA VAL A 185 8.45 -1.63 -8.20
C VAL A 185 8.45 -1.91 -9.69
N THR A 186 7.35 -1.58 -10.35
CA THR A 186 7.18 -1.69 -11.81
C THR A 186 6.91 -0.31 -12.38
N THR A 187 7.58 0.04 -13.48
CA THR A 187 7.44 1.36 -14.12
C THR A 187 7.19 1.21 -15.61
N ASP A 188 6.42 2.14 -16.16
CA ASP A 188 6.21 2.28 -17.60
C ASP A 188 6.43 3.75 -18.02
N PRO A 189 7.50 4.04 -18.82
CA PRO A 189 8.53 3.13 -19.31
C PRO A 189 9.41 2.54 -18.19
N PRO A 190 10.10 1.40 -18.43
CA PRO A 190 10.97 0.76 -17.44
C PRO A 190 12.10 1.67 -16.98
N VAL A 191 12.25 1.85 -15.67
CA VAL A 191 13.29 2.68 -15.05
C VAL A 191 14.05 1.84 -14.02
N GLN A 192 15.38 1.95 -14.03
CA GLN A 192 16.22 1.34 -13.00
C GLN A 192 16.29 2.24 -11.77
N GLY A 193 16.12 1.66 -10.61
CA GLY A 193 16.26 2.34 -9.33
C GLY A 193 16.81 1.42 -8.25
N ALA A 194 16.92 1.93 -7.04
CA ALA A 194 17.46 1.19 -5.91
C ALA A 194 16.77 1.57 -4.61
N PHE A 195 16.86 0.67 -3.64
CA PHE A 195 16.34 0.86 -2.29
C PHE A 195 17.41 1.42 -1.34
N TYR A 196 16.97 2.25 -0.41
CA TYR A 196 17.77 2.74 0.70
C TYR A 196 16.90 2.93 1.94
N TRP A 197 17.35 2.45 3.11
CA TRP A 197 16.64 2.61 4.37
C TRP A 197 17.01 3.94 5.02
N LEU A 198 16.03 4.80 5.24
CA LEU A 198 16.23 6.04 5.99
C LEU A 198 16.24 5.80 7.51
N SER A 199 15.55 4.75 7.96
CA SER A 199 15.47 4.36 9.36
C SER A 199 15.18 2.86 9.49
N ASN A 200 15.06 2.35 10.73
CA ASN A 200 14.66 0.95 10.97
C ASN A 200 13.22 0.64 10.54
N ARG A 201 12.43 1.68 10.21
CA ARG A 201 11.00 1.57 9.88
C ARG A 201 10.65 2.05 8.48
N GLU A 202 11.60 2.62 7.75
CA GLU A 202 11.28 3.26 6.49
C GLU A 202 12.34 2.98 5.43
N VAL A 203 11.91 2.34 4.33
CA VAL A 203 12.70 2.13 3.12
C VAL A 203 12.16 3.01 2.00
N ARG A 204 13.08 3.58 1.24
CA ARG A 204 12.79 4.39 0.05
C ARG A 204 13.33 3.71 -1.19
N TRP A 205 12.66 3.97 -2.31
CA TRP A 205 13.15 3.61 -3.64
C TRP A 205 13.10 4.83 -4.54
N ARG A 206 14.15 5.08 -5.28
CA ARG A 206 14.21 6.11 -6.32
C ARG A 206 15.09 5.69 -7.48
N PRO A 207 14.87 6.28 -8.69
CA PRO A 207 15.83 6.14 -9.79
C PRO A 207 17.12 6.93 -9.53
N GLN A 208 18.08 6.79 -10.43
CA GLN A 208 19.32 7.55 -10.40
C GLN A 208 19.08 9.04 -10.65
N GLU A 209 18.31 9.35 -11.68
CA GLU A 209 17.92 10.70 -12.08
C GLU A 209 16.47 10.97 -11.69
N PHE A 210 16.06 12.23 -11.70
CA PHE A 210 14.64 12.57 -11.55
C PHE A 210 13.79 11.83 -12.59
N TRP A 211 12.58 11.46 -12.18
CA TRP A 211 11.63 10.79 -13.05
C TRP A 211 11.37 11.56 -14.35
N GLU A 212 11.10 10.83 -15.42
CA GLU A 212 10.54 11.43 -16.64
C GLU A 212 9.03 11.66 -16.49
N PRO A 213 8.53 12.84 -16.92
CA PRO A 213 7.11 13.11 -16.93
C PRO A 213 6.30 12.07 -17.70
N GLY A 214 5.13 11.71 -17.17
CA GLY A 214 4.23 10.72 -17.74
C GLY A 214 4.55 9.27 -17.36
N THR A 215 5.64 9.00 -16.66
CA THR A 215 5.94 7.65 -16.15
C THR A 215 4.84 7.20 -15.19
N THR A 216 4.33 5.99 -15.42
CA THR A 216 3.43 5.29 -14.48
C THR A 216 4.25 4.37 -13.60
N VAL A 217 3.98 4.40 -12.31
CA VAL A 217 4.69 3.59 -11.31
C VAL A 217 3.68 2.76 -10.53
N THR A 218 3.90 1.45 -10.48
CA THR A 218 3.12 0.53 -9.63
C THR A 218 4.04 -0.08 -8.59
N VAL A 219 3.64 -0.01 -7.33
CA VAL A 219 4.37 -0.57 -6.19
C VAL A 219 3.49 -1.62 -5.54
N LYS A 220 4.07 -2.79 -5.25
CA LYS A 220 3.45 -3.84 -4.44
C LYS A 220 4.31 -4.10 -3.24
N VAL A 221 3.68 -4.27 -2.09
CA VAL A 221 4.30 -4.62 -0.81
C VAL A 221 3.62 -5.90 -0.34
N ASP A 222 4.21 -7.03 -0.69
CA ASP A 222 3.66 -8.37 -0.46
C ASP A 222 4.28 -8.95 0.83
N THR A 223 3.94 -8.36 1.97
CA THR A 223 4.50 -8.70 3.29
C THR A 223 3.64 -9.66 4.10
N PHE A 224 2.38 -9.86 3.74
CA PHE A 224 1.53 -10.84 4.43
C PHE A 224 2.14 -12.24 4.34
N GLY A 225 2.27 -12.92 5.47
CA GLY A 225 2.90 -14.25 5.54
C GLY A 225 4.43 -14.23 5.61
N VAL A 226 5.09 -13.09 5.37
CA VAL A 226 6.55 -12.99 5.34
C VAL A 226 7.11 -12.80 6.75
N ASP A 227 8.09 -13.64 7.11
CA ASP A 227 8.91 -13.46 8.31
C ASP A 227 9.89 -12.30 8.08
N LEU A 228 9.76 -11.25 8.89
CA LEU A 228 10.58 -10.05 8.86
C LEU A 228 11.64 -10.03 9.97
N GLY A 229 11.88 -11.21 10.58
CA GLY A 229 12.86 -11.42 11.64
C GLY A 229 12.25 -11.33 13.04
N GLU A 230 12.86 -12.05 14.00
CA GLU A 230 12.48 -12.04 15.43
C GLU A 230 11.00 -12.34 15.70
N GLY A 231 10.33 -13.10 14.81
CA GLY A 231 8.90 -13.43 14.93
C GLY A 231 7.96 -12.30 14.56
N LEU A 232 8.46 -11.24 13.91
CA LEU A 232 7.67 -10.17 13.31
C LEU A 232 7.20 -10.60 11.91
N TYR A 233 5.92 -10.45 11.62
CA TYR A 233 5.33 -10.77 10.32
C TYR A 233 4.54 -9.59 9.76
N GLY A 234 4.44 -9.52 8.44
CA GLY A 234 3.59 -8.52 7.78
C GLY A 234 2.10 -8.81 8.00
N GLN A 235 1.34 -7.78 8.33
CA GLN A 235 -0.09 -7.89 8.63
C GLN A 235 -0.94 -8.03 7.38
N GLU A 236 -0.57 -7.32 6.30
CA GLU A 236 -1.28 -7.33 5.03
C GLU A 236 -0.38 -6.99 3.85
N ASN A 237 -0.90 -7.14 2.64
CA ASN A 237 -0.30 -6.70 1.41
C ASN A 237 -0.88 -5.35 0.98
N LEU A 238 -0.05 -4.47 0.40
CA LEU A 238 -0.49 -3.20 -0.15
C LEU A 238 -0.06 -3.04 -1.61
N SER A 239 -0.81 -2.24 -2.33
CA SER A 239 -0.47 -1.84 -3.69
C SER A 239 -0.85 -0.39 -3.93
N SER A 240 -0.06 0.31 -4.72
CA SER A 240 -0.34 1.68 -5.17
C SER A 240 0.14 1.85 -6.60
N SER A 241 -0.63 2.58 -7.40
CA SER A 241 -0.23 3.01 -8.73
C SER A 241 -0.39 4.52 -8.84
N PHE A 242 0.64 5.21 -9.31
CA PHE A 242 0.65 6.66 -9.43
C PHE A 242 1.36 7.11 -10.71
N THR A 243 1.20 8.39 -11.08
CA THR A 243 1.78 8.96 -12.30
C THR A 243 2.70 10.13 -11.97
N ILE A 244 3.79 10.23 -12.70
CA ILE A 244 4.70 11.37 -12.64
C ILE A 244 4.13 12.49 -13.51
N GLY A 245 3.89 13.64 -12.91
CA GLY A 245 3.41 14.84 -13.60
C GLY A 245 4.49 15.57 -14.37
N ASP A 246 4.19 16.83 -14.72
CA ASP A 246 5.14 17.72 -15.36
C ASP A 246 6.40 17.96 -14.50
N ARG A 247 7.52 18.22 -15.18
CA ARG A 247 8.82 18.48 -14.55
C ARG A 247 8.86 19.90 -14.00
N LEU A 248 8.62 20.07 -12.70
CA LEU A 248 8.76 21.35 -12.02
C LEU A 248 9.98 21.32 -11.10
N ILE A 249 10.91 22.26 -11.36
CA ILE A 249 12.11 22.49 -10.54
C ILE A 249 12.16 23.98 -10.22
N ALA A 250 12.21 24.27 -8.92
CA ALA A 250 12.44 25.62 -8.40
C ALA A 250 13.89 25.72 -7.92
N THR A 251 14.59 26.78 -8.28
CA THR A 251 15.95 27.05 -7.81
C THR A 251 15.96 28.32 -6.96
N ALA A 252 16.25 28.18 -5.69
CA ALA A 252 16.50 29.29 -4.76
C ALA A 252 18.01 29.57 -4.73
N ASP A 253 18.38 30.72 -5.22
CA ASP A 253 19.78 31.13 -5.38
C ASP A 253 20.09 32.27 -4.41
N ASP A 254 21.01 32.01 -3.47
CA ASP A 254 21.35 32.98 -2.43
C ASP A 254 22.15 34.17 -2.95
N ASP A 255 22.93 34.02 -4.02
CA ASP A 255 23.66 35.14 -4.63
C ASP A 255 22.72 36.19 -5.22
N THR A 256 21.60 35.73 -5.78
CA THR A 256 20.61 36.62 -6.42
C THR A 256 19.42 36.93 -5.54
N LYS A 257 19.21 36.18 -4.44
CA LYS A 257 18.01 36.23 -3.58
C LYS A 257 16.70 36.00 -4.36
N MET A 258 16.79 35.15 -5.40
CA MET A 258 15.65 34.85 -6.27
C MET A 258 15.28 33.36 -6.19
N LEU A 259 13.99 33.09 -6.22
CA LEU A 259 13.42 31.75 -6.44
C LEU A 259 12.90 31.68 -7.88
N THR A 260 13.57 30.92 -8.74
CA THR A 260 13.23 30.75 -10.14
C THR A 260 12.59 29.39 -10.39
N ILE A 261 11.36 29.37 -10.88
CA ILE A 261 10.58 28.15 -11.13
C ILE A 261 10.58 27.86 -12.64
N ARG A 262 11.02 26.64 -12.97
CA ARG A 262 10.99 26.10 -14.34
C ARG A 262 9.99 24.96 -14.42
N ARG A 263 9.18 24.98 -15.48
CA ARG A 263 8.28 23.86 -15.80
C ARG A 263 8.65 23.36 -17.19
N ASN A 264 9.00 22.07 -17.27
CA ASN A 264 9.47 21.44 -18.51
C ASN A 264 10.63 22.20 -19.18
N GLY A 265 11.53 22.79 -18.37
CA GLY A 265 12.68 23.55 -18.81
C GLY A 265 12.44 25.06 -18.96
N GLU A 266 11.20 25.51 -19.18
CA GLU A 266 10.86 26.93 -19.36
C GLU A 266 10.65 27.64 -18.02
N ILE A 267 11.16 28.88 -17.90
CA ILE A 267 10.90 29.73 -16.74
C ILE A 267 9.43 30.16 -16.75
N VAL A 268 8.67 29.72 -15.77
CA VAL A 268 7.26 30.07 -15.61
C VAL A 268 7.03 31.15 -14.55
N LYS A 269 7.98 31.31 -13.62
CA LYS A 269 7.90 32.30 -12.55
C LYS A 269 9.28 32.57 -11.98
N THR A 270 9.54 33.83 -11.64
CA THR A 270 10.68 34.24 -10.82
C THR A 270 10.15 35.16 -9.74
N MET A 271 10.56 34.94 -8.51
CA MET A 271 10.07 35.72 -7.38
C MET A 271 11.23 36.07 -6.40
N PRO A 272 11.28 37.30 -5.87
CA PRO A 272 12.19 37.64 -4.80
C PRO A 272 11.94 36.77 -3.57
N THR A 273 13.01 36.35 -2.90
CA THR A 273 12.93 35.57 -1.66
C THR A 273 13.90 36.12 -0.62
N SER A 274 13.59 35.87 0.66
CA SER A 274 14.49 36.10 1.78
C SER A 274 14.62 34.78 2.53
N MET A 275 15.82 34.22 2.52
CA MET A 275 16.14 32.92 3.12
C MET A 275 16.65 33.07 4.56
N GLY A 276 17.17 32.00 5.12
CA GLY A 276 17.71 31.98 6.49
C GLY A 276 18.89 32.92 6.65
N LYS A 277 18.86 33.75 7.70
CA LYS A 277 19.98 34.63 8.09
C LYS A 277 21.21 33.82 8.52
N ASP A 278 22.36 34.40 8.56
CA ASP A 278 23.64 33.73 8.86
C ASP A 278 23.64 32.87 10.15
N SER A 279 22.88 33.26 11.16
CA SER A 279 22.77 32.50 12.41
C SER A 279 21.82 31.29 12.32
N THR A 280 20.96 31.25 11.32
CA THR A 280 19.99 30.18 11.04
C THR A 280 19.82 30.01 9.52
N PRO A 281 20.91 29.65 8.81
CA PRO A 281 20.88 29.63 7.35
C PRO A 281 19.97 28.51 6.82
N THR A 282 19.38 28.74 5.66
CA THR A 282 18.69 27.68 4.91
C THR A 282 19.72 26.64 4.47
N ASN A 283 19.42 25.37 4.62
CA ASN A 283 20.27 24.30 4.08
C ASN A 283 20.37 24.39 2.55
N ASN A 284 21.54 24.09 2.02
CA ASN A 284 21.76 23.88 0.59
C ASN A 284 21.31 22.49 0.17
N GLY A 285 21.18 22.25 -1.14
CA GLY A 285 20.92 20.94 -1.72
C GLY A 285 19.56 20.80 -2.35
N ILE A 286 19.14 19.56 -2.52
CA ILE A 286 17.90 19.18 -3.22
C ILE A 286 16.84 18.81 -2.20
N PHE A 287 15.72 19.46 -2.29
CA PHE A 287 14.54 19.25 -1.46
C PHE A 287 13.41 18.70 -2.33
N THR A 288 12.66 17.76 -1.81
CA THR A 288 11.41 17.29 -2.41
C THR A 288 10.23 17.95 -1.70
N ILE A 289 9.28 18.53 -2.43
CA ILE A 289 8.09 19.14 -1.83
C ILE A 289 7.25 18.07 -1.14
N GLY A 290 6.94 18.31 0.14
CA GLY A 290 6.07 17.53 0.99
C GLY A 290 4.62 18.03 1.01
N ASP A 291 4.07 18.23 2.21
CA ASP A 291 2.72 18.70 2.42
C ASP A 291 2.56 20.19 2.18
N ARG A 292 1.33 20.62 1.92
CA ARG A 292 0.98 22.01 1.66
C ARG A 292 -0.19 22.43 2.55
N TYR A 293 -0.08 23.61 3.13
CA TYR A 293 -1.03 24.15 4.10
C TYR A 293 -1.46 25.55 3.69
N GLN A 294 -2.77 25.81 3.60
CA GLN A 294 -3.28 27.16 3.39
C GLN A 294 -2.98 28.05 4.59
N HIS A 295 -3.13 27.50 5.79
CA HIS A 295 -2.80 28.12 7.06
C HIS A 295 -2.00 27.14 7.91
N LEU A 296 -0.91 27.61 8.50
CA LEU A 296 -0.03 26.82 9.33
C LEU A 296 0.45 27.64 10.52
N ILE A 297 0.39 27.07 11.72
CA ILE A 297 1.12 27.59 12.88
C ILE A 297 2.51 26.95 12.87
N MET A 298 3.51 27.72 12.53
CA MET A 298 4.90 27.32 12.62
C MET A 298 5.40 27.51 14.04
N ASP A 299 5.76 26.43 14.72
CA ASP A 299 6.25 26.44 16.09
C ASP A 299 7.61 25.74 16.13
N SER A 300 8.66 26.48 16.42
CA SER A 300 10.03 25.96 16.45
C SER A 300 10.23 24.85 17.50
N SER A 301 9.36 24.77 18.51
CA SER A 301 9.42 23.70 19.51
C SER A 301 9.15 22.31 18.91
N THR A 302 8.39 22.25 17.83
CA THR A 302 8.14 20.98 17.08
C THR A 302 9.37 20.47 16.35
N TYR A 303 10.40 21.31 16.19
CA TYR A 303 11.68 20.98 15.56
C TYR A 303 12.85 21.00 16.56
N GLY A 304 12.52 20.95 17.88
CA GLY A 304 13.52 20.88 18.96
C GLY A 304 14.12 22.21 19.40
N VAL A 305 13.64 23.36 18.90
CA VAL A 305 14.06 24.70 19.33
C VAL A 305 12.95 25.32 20.18
N PRO A 306 13.13 25.49 21.52
CA PRO A 306 12.10 26.07 22.36
C PRO A 306 11.63 27.43 21.84
N SER A 307 10.31 27.65 21.70
CA SER A 307 9.76 28.87 21.09
C SER A 307 10.09 30.16 21.85
N ASN A 308 10.46 30.05 23.14
CA ASN A 308 10.91 31.16 23.99
C ASN A 308 12.44 31.36 24.00
N SER A 309 13.21 30.61 23.19
CA SER A 309 14.65 30.76 23.04
C SER A 309 14.97 31.88 22.03
N PRO A 310 16.26 32.39 22.01
CA PRO A 310 16.65 33.46 21.07
C PRO A 310 16.42 33.14 19.58
N ASN A 311 16.44 31.88 19.22
CA ASN A 311 16.12 31.38 17.86
C ASN A 311 14.76 30.71 17.77
N GLY A 312 13.96 30.79 18.84
CA GLY A 312 12.61 30.24 18.89
C GLY A 312 11.60 31.17 18.24
N TYR A 313 10.53 30.59 17.72
CA TYR A 313 9.41 31.33 17.16
C TYR A 313 8.12 30.52 17.25
N ARG A 314 7.02 31.24 17.29
CA ARG A 314 5.67 30.70 17.02
C ARG A 314 4.92 31.72 16.17
N LEU A 315 4.56 31.34 14.95
CA LEU A 315 4.12 32.26 13.92
C LEU A 315 3.03 31.61 13.06
N GLU A 316 1.98 32.36 12.81
CA GLU A 316 0.97 31.96 11.81
C GLU A 316 1.43 32.42 10.42
N VAL A 317 1.38 31.48 9.46
CA VAL A 317 1.75 31.74 8.07
C VAL A 317 0.68 31.18 7.14
N ASP A 318 0.54 31.81 5.98
CA ASP A 318 -0.34 31.35 4.93
C ASP A 318 0.47 30.74 3.79
N TRP A 319 -0.18 29.86 3.02
CA TRP A 319 0.32 29.27 1.79
C TRP A 319 1.68 28.59 1.99
N ALA A 320 1.80 27.81 3.07
CA ALA A 320 3.03 27.10 3.40
C ALA A 320 3.18 25.84 2.56
N THR A 321 4.31 25.70 1.87
CA THR A 321 4.72 24.50 1.11
C THR A 321 5.95 23.91 1.76
N GLN A 322 5.83 22.70 2.30
CA GLN A 322 6.87 22.02 3.05
C GLN A 322 8.02 21.57 2.14
N MET A 323 9.25 21.83 2.57
CA MET A 323 10.48 21.39 1.92
C MET A 323 11.30 20.43 2.79
N SER A 324 11.11 20.46 4.12
CA SER A 324 11.81 19.56 5.03
C SER A 324 10.94 19.21 6.23
N TYR A 325 11.19 18.05 6.84
CA TYR A 325 10.59 17.69 8.14
C TYR A 325 11.24 18.46 9.30
N SER A 326 12.40 19.04 9.08
CA SER A 326 13.07 19.94 10.05
C SER A 326 12.50 21.37 10.04
N GLY A 327 11.44 21.64 9.28
CA GLY A 327 10.66 22.89 9.37
C GLY A 327 11.01 23.96 8.35
N ILE A 328 11.59 23.61 7.22
CA ILE A 328 11.83 24.54 6.10
C ILE A 328 10.63 24.53 5.16
N TYR A 329 10.10 25.71 4.86
CA TYR A 329 8.94 25.93 3.98
C TYR A 329 9.20 27.09 3.02
N VAL A 330 8.52 27.08 1.88
CA VAL A 330 8.19 28.30 1.13
C VAL A 330 6.86 28.79 1.67
N HIS A 331 6.78 30.03 2.17
CA HIS A 331 5.55 30.56 2.74
C HIS A 331 5.38 32.06 2.58
N SER A 332 4.16 32.54 2.80
CA SER A 332 3.83 33.97 2.85
C SER A 332 4.53 34.66 4.03
N ALA A 333 5.26 35.72 3.73
CA ALA A 333 5.95 36.53 4.75
C ALA A 333 5.81 38.02 4.45
N PRO A 334 4.61 38.62 4.66
CA PRO A 334 4.36 40.03 4.39
C PRO A 334 5.26 40.99 5.17
N TRP A 335 5.75 40.56 6.35
CA TRP A 335 6.65 41.34 7.22
C TRP A 335 8.06 41.49 6.68
N SER A 336 8.49 40.66 5.71
CA SER A 336 9.84 40.66 5.15
C SER A 336 9.89 41.06 3.67
N VAL A 337 8.80 41.58 3.08
CA VAL A 337 8.75 41.96 1.67
C VAL A 337 9.85 42.94 1.30
N GLY A 338 10.22 43.86 2.18
CA GLY A 338 11.32 44.79 1.95
C GLY A 338 12.71 44.18 1.87
N ALA A 339 12.90 42.99 2.47
CA ALA A 339 14.17 42.24 2.45
C ALA A 339 14.23 41.22 1.29
N GLN A 340 13.06 40.78 0.80
CA GLN A 340 13.00 39.80 -0.29
C GLN A 340 13.69 40.33 -1.54
N GLY A 341 14.60 39.54 -2.09
CA GLY A 341 15.45 39.91 -3.22
C GLY A 341 16.75 40.66 -2.84
N SER A 342 16.99 40.91 -1.53
CA SER A 342 18.18 41.65 -1.07
C SER A 342 18.85 41.06 0.15
N GLU A 343 18.10 40.63 1.16
CA GLU A 343 18.63 40.19 2.46
C GLU A 343 17.98 38.90 2.95
N ASN A 344 18.75 38.10 3.70
CA ASN A 344 18.27 36.91 4.39
C ASN A 344 17.88 37.27 5.83
N THR A 345 16.60 37.05 6.16
CA THR A 345 16.05 37.45 7.46
C THR A 345 15.31 36.35 8.20
N SER A 346 15.07 35.18 7.55
CA SER A 346 14.28 34.10 8.13
C SER A 346 15.10 33.21 9.09
N HIS A 347 14.43 32.23 9.67
CA HIS A 347 15.06 31.20 10.49
C HIS A 347 15.32 29.89 9.71
N GLY A 348 15.38 29.98 8.37
CA GLY A 348 15.67 28.85 7.49
C GLY A 348 14.65 28.70 6.35
N CYS A 349 13.44 29.24 6.48
CA CYS A 349 12.42 29.19 5.44
C CYS A 349 12.72 30.13 4.26
N LEU A 350 12.07 29.89 3.15
CA LEU A 350 12.05 30.77 1.96
C LEU A 350 10.83 31.70 2.09
N ASN A 351 11.08 32.91 2.57
CA ASN A 351 10.09 33.96 2.71
C ASN A 351 9.80 34.59 1.34
N VAL A 352 8.56 34.59 0.92
CA VAL A 352 8.11 35.25 -0.33
C VAL A 352 6.89 36.13 -0.04
N SER A 353 6.50 37.00 -1.00
CA SER A 353 5.30 37.80 -0.82
C SER A 353 4.03 36.93 -0.75
N PRO A 354 2.93 37.40 -0.16
CA PRO A 354 1.68 36.63 -0.09
C PRO A 354 1.19 36.12 -1.44
N GLU A 355 1.28 36.93 -2.47
CA GLU A 355 0.90 36.57 -3.84
C GLU A 355 1.82 35.49 -4.42
N ASN A 356 3.11 35.56 -4.16
CA ASN A 356 4.09 34.60 -4.63
C ASN A 356 3.96 33.25 -3.86
N ALA A 357 3.68 33.29 -2.56
CA ALA A 357 3.42 32.11 -1.77
C ALA A 357 2.16 31.37 -2.25
N GLN A 358 1.07 32.12 -2.48
CA GLN A 358 -0.18 31.56 -3.03
C GLN A 358 0.03 30.96 -4.41
N TRP A 359 0.79 31.66 -5.27
CA TRP A 359 1.14 31.13 -6.60
C TRP A 359 1.94 29.82 -6.47
N PHE A 360 2.98 29.79 -5.63
CA PHE A 360 3.82 28.62 -5.42
C PHE A 360 2.99 27.44 -4.88
N TYR A 361 2.17 27.67 -3.85
CA TYR A 361 1.26 26.70 -3.29
C TYR A 361 0.32 26.09 -4.36
N ASN A 362 -0.27 26.92 -5.21
CA ASN A 362 -1.25 26.48 -6.21
C ASN A 362 -0.62 25.78 -7.43
N ASN A 363 0.65 26.05 -7.70
CA ASN A 363 1.33 25.58 -8.92
C ASN A 363 2.33 24.47 -8.68
N THR A 364 2.57 24.07 -7.43
CA THR A 364 3.44 22.96 -7.06
C THR A 364 2.64 21.79 -6.51
N LYS A 365 3.23 20.62 -6.51
CA LYS A 365 2.67 19.39 -5.97
C LYS A 365 3.71 18.61 -5.17
N ARG A 366 3.26 17.64 -4.37
CA ARG A 366 4.16 16.70 -3.70
C ARG A 366 5.11 16.07 -4.71
N GLY A 367 6.38 16.00 -4.37
CA GLY A 367 7.40 15.43 -5.24
C GLY A 367 8.01 16.39 -6.26
N ASP A 368 7.53 17.64 -6.38
CA ASP A 368 8.27 18.66 -7.13
C ASP A 368 9.57 18.99 -6.39
N VAL A 369 10.54 19.55 -7.12
CA VAL A 369 11.90 19.75 -6.62
C VAL A 369 12.15 21.22 -6.32
N VAL A 370 12.82 21.47 -5.17
CA VAL A 370 13.44 22.77 -4.87
C VAL A 370 14.93 22.57 -4.67
N GLU A 371 15.75 23.21 -5.47
CA GLU A 371 17.19 23.33 -5.29
C GLU A 371 17.52 24.62 -4.53
N VAL A 372 18.26 24.51 -3.44
CA VAL A 372 18.81 25.67 -2.71
C VAL A 372 20.32 25.67 -2.85
N ARG A 373 20.88 26.82 -3.20
CA ARG A 373 22.32 26.97 -3.41
C ARG A 373 22.86 28.33 -2.94
N GLY A 374 24.14 28.34 -2.62
CA GLY A 374 24.88 29.56 -2.28
C GLY A 374 24.70 30.05 -0.86
N THR A 375 23.87 29.40 -0.03
CA THR A 375 23.66 29.81 1.36
C THR A 375 24.84 29.42 2.26
N ALA A 376 24.95 30.02 3.45
CA ALA A 376 25.93 29.62 4.49
C ALA A 376 25.58 28.27 5.17
N GLY A 377 24.40 27.68 4.86
CA GLY A 377 23.95 26.43 5.46
C GLY A 377 24.70 25.19 4.94
N SER A 378 24.70 24.13 5.75
CA SER A 378 25.15 22.81 5.29
C SER A 378 24.16 22.22 4.27
N VAL A 379 24.56 21.15 3.60
CA VAL A 379 23.63 20.38 2.74
C VAL A 379 22.56 19.72 3.63
N LEU A 380 21.30 19.73 3.17
CA LEU A 380 20.21 19.03 3.84
C LEU A 380 20.53 17.54 3.96
N SER A 381 20.31 16.96 5.14
CA SER A 381 20.53 15.54 5.36
C SER A 381 19.69 14.69 4.41
N GLY A 382 20.32 13.73 3.73
CA GLY A 382 19.63 12.83 2.83
C GLY A 382 18.66 11.85 3.51
N VAL A 383 18.82 11.64 4.83
CA VAL A 383 17.92 10.78 5.63
C VAL A 383 16.88 11.58 6.42
N GLU A 384 16.78 12.87 6.16
CA GLU A 384 15.81 13.75 6.81
C GLU A 384 14.37 13.44 6.41
N GLY A 385 14.13 12.90 5.22
CA GLY A 385 12.83 12.44 4.72
C GLY A 385 12.32 13.18 3.48
N LEU A 386 12.81 14.39 3.20
CA LEU A 386 12.56 15.14 1.95
C LEU A 386 13.87 15.53 1.24
N GLY A 387 14.97 14.98 1.71
CA GLY A 387 16.34 15.23 1.21
C GLY A 387 16.97 14.05 0.47
N ASP A 388 16.24 13.04 0.08
CA ASP A 388 16.73 11.77 -0.49
C ASP A 388 17.76 11.96 -1.61
N TRP A 389 17.60 13.00 -2.42
CA TRP A 389 18.47 13.31 -3.56
C TRP A 389 19.86 13.84 -3.16
N ASN A 390 20.07 14.19 -1.88
CA ASN A 390 21.37 14.59 -1.35
C ASN A 390 22.26 13.40 -0.97
N ILE A 391 21.72 12.17 -0.96
CA ILE A 391 22.54 10.97 -0.87
C ILE A 391 23.11 10.68 -2.27
N PRO A 392 24.45 10.61 -2.44
CA PRO A 392 25.05 10.27 -3.73
C PRO A 392 24.54 8.94 -4.27
N TRP A 393 24.32 8.85 -5.58
CA TRP A 393 23.74 7.67 -6.21
C TRP A 393 24.47 6.36 -5.88
N GLU A 394 25.81 6.37 -5.89
CA GLU A 394 26.59 5.18 -5.58
C GLU A 394 26.36 4.67 -4.15
N GLN A 395 26.19 5.59 -3.19
CA GLN A 395 25.81 5.23 -1.83
C GLN A 395 24.38 4.71 -1.75
N TRP A 396 23.44 5.38 -2.44
CA TRP A 396 22.04 4.96 -2.51
C TRP A 396 21.91 3.56 -3.13
N LYS A 397 22.55 3.35 -4.27
CA LYS A 397 22.52 2.08 -5.02
C LYS A 397 23.15 0.92 -4.24
N ALA A 398 24.19 1.18 -3.46
CA ALA A 398 24.80 0.17 -2.59
C ALA A 398 23.81 -0.35 -1.54
N GLY A 399 22.83 0.48 -1.15
CA GLY A 399 21.84 0.13 -0.15
C GLY A 399 22.41 -0.03 1.25
N ASN A 400 21.57 -0.30 2.22
CA ASN A 400 21.94 -0.47 3.63
C ASN A 400 21.00 -1.44 4.38
N ALA A 401 20.38 -2.38 3.67
CA ALA A 401 19.47 -3.35 4.28
C ALA A 401 20.18 -4.28 5.30
N ASN A 402 21.48 -4.53 5.09
CA ASN A 402 22.30 -5.39 5.93
C ASN A 402 23.22 -4.60 6.91
N ALA A 403 23.00 -3.29 7.07
CA ALA A 403 23.84 -2.43 7.90
C ALA A 403 23.38 -2.38 9.36
#